data_1b2fc6178735ee62e747b073321a0906
#
_entry.id   1b2fc6178735ee62e747b073321a0906
#
_cell.length_a   1.000
_cell.length_b   1.000
_cell.length_c   1.000
_cell.angle_alpha   90.00
_cell.angle_beta   90.00
_cell.angle_gamma   90.00
#
_symmetry.space_group_name_H-M   'P 1'
#
loop_
_entity.id
_entity.type
_entity.pdbx_description
1 polymer ?
#
loop_
_entity_poly.entity_id
_entity_poly.type
_entity_poly.pdbx_seq_one_letter_code
_entity_poly.pdbx_strand_id
1 'polypeptide(L)'
;IRGDVEGSLLDLETTTGFDMTINSAVEELQTEFEQQLSGEWTEDVVKTHIPHLDDKLGNGGIGAGEVVVISAPTSCGKSQLALNIVARSAFKDGVGCGVFSLEMPRKQVLKRILTAKSQANLRQIKEGVISEDRMEKVRKGCESLKGMPIYTVHSIKNIGELCSHARTMVRRYGVKLLVIDYLQLIPFSTSNQSKNDAIANISH
;
A
#
# COMPACT_ATOMS: atom_id res chain seq x y z
N ILE A 1 -17.01 22.40 25.12
CA ILE A 1 -16.69 21.00 25.50
C ILE A 1 -17.86 20.02 25.18
N ARG A 2 -19.12 20.48 25.03
CA ARG A 2 -20.25 19.63 24.66
C ARG A 2 -20.43 19.44 23.15
N GLY A 3 -19.97 20.35 22.33
CA GLY A 3 -20.10 20.30 20.85
C GLY A 3 -19.15 19.31 20.17
N ASP A 4 -17.96 19.04 20.73
CA ASP A 4 -16.96 18.16 20.13
C ASP A 4 -17.27 16.66 20.30
N VAL A 5 -18.12 16.31 21.28
CA VAL A 5 -18.50 14.93 21.54
C VAL A 5 -19.62 14.47 20.61
N GLU A 6 -20.54 15.37 20.25
CA GLU A 6 -21.63 15.06 19.30
C GLU A 6 -21.12 14.91 17.86
N GLY A 7 -20.16 15.74 17.43
CA GLY A 7 -19.48 15.57 16.13
C GLY A 7 -18.71 14.25 16.03
N SER A 8 -18.07 13.82 17.12
CA SER A 8 -17.33 12.56 17.19
C SER A 8 -18.23 11.32 17.20
N LEU A 9 -19.46 11.42 17.73
CA LEU A 9 -20.46 10.34 17.71
C LEU A 9 -21.10 10.19 16.33
N LEU A 10 -21.38 11.30 15.64
CA LEU A 10 -21.88 11.29 14.27
C LEU A 10 -20.88 10.67 13.28
N ASP A 11 -19.56 10.92 13.47
CA ASP A 11 -18.49 10.27 12.68
C ASP A 11 -18.37 8.76 12.98
N LEU A 12 -18.80 8.30 14.14
CA LEU A 12 -18.84 6.87 14.48
C LEU A 12 -20.06 6.14 13.88
N GLU A 13 -21.19 6.81 13.75
CA GLU A 13 -22.40 6.23 13.15
C GLU A 13 -22.26 6.05 11.62
N THR A 14 -21.44 6.85 10.93
CA THR A 14 -21.15 6.69 9.49
C THR A 14 -20.16 5.56 9.19
N THR A 15 -19.64 4.85 10.18
CA THR A 15 -18.67 3.75 9.98
C THR A 15 -19.29 2.36 10.19
N THR A 16 -20.55 2.28 10.60
CA THR A 16 -21.28 1.01 10.61
C THR A 16 -21.92 0.84 9.23
N GLY A 17 -21.41 -0.11 8.44
CA GLY A 17 -21.90 -0.46 7.10
C GLY A 17 -23.35 -0.98 7.09
N PHE A 18 -24.29 -0.16 7.52
CA PHE A 18 -25.67 -0.55 7.72
C PHE A 18 -26.65 0.28 6.88
N ASP A 19 -26.30 0.62 5.63
CA ASP A 19 -27.27 1.40 4.86
C ASP A 19 -27.20 1.27 3.34
N MET A 20 -26.90 0.10 2.81
CA MET A 20 -27.18 -0.14 1.41
C MET A 20 -28.32 -1.15 1.25
N THR A 21 -29.51 -0.66 0.96
CA THR A 21 -30.52 -1.53 0.37
C THR A 21 -29.98 -2.05 -0.97
N ILE A 22 -30.29 -3.31 -1.30
CA ILE A 22 -29.92 -3.90 -2.60
C ILE A 22 -30.29 -2.96 -3.78
N ASN A 23 -31.34 -2.18 -3.63
CA ASN A 23 -31.80 -1.23 -4.65
C ASN A 23 -30.81 -0.09 -4.91
N SER A 24 -30.26 0.54 -3.84
CA SER A 24 -29.25 1.59 -4.01
C SER A 24 -27.96 1.06 -4.62
N ALA A 25 -27.55 -0.14 -4.23
CA ALA A 25 -26.38 -0.80 -4.83
C ALA A 25 -26.59 -1.16 -6.32
N VAL A 26 -27.82 -1.53 -6.72
CA VAL A 26 -28.16 -1.78 -8.13
C VAL A 26 -28.16 -0.50 -8.95
N GLU A 27 -28.66 0.61 -8.40
CA GLU A 27 -28.60 1.92 -9.08
C GLU A 27 -27.16 2.41 -9.29
N GLU A 28 -26.29 2.22 -8.28
CA GLU A 28 -24.85 2.50 -8.40
C GLU A 28 -24.20 1.64 -9.49
N LEU A 29 -24.46 0.33 -9.50
CA LEU A 29 -23.95 -0.58 -10.54
C LEU A 29 -24.46 -0.24 -11.94
N GLN A 30 -25.70 0.16 -12.09
CA GLN A 30 -26.24 0.58 -13.39
C GLN A 30 -25.51 1.82 -13.89
N THR A 31 -25.32 2.81 -13.01
CA THR A 31 -24.58 4.04 -13.34
C THR A 31 -23.14 3.72 -13.76
N GLU A 32 -22.48 2.82 -13.06
CA GLU A 32 -21.12 2.35 -13.34
C GLU A 32 -21.05 1.68 -14.73
N PHE A 33 -21.99 0.77 -15.03
CA PHE A 33 -22.04 0.12 -16.35
C PHE A 33 -22.32 1.10 -17.50
N GLU A 34 -23.18 2.08 -17.29
CA GLU A 34 -23.46 3.13 -18.29
C GLU A 34 -22.21 3.98 -18.56
N GLN A 35 -21.45 4.33 -17.51
CA GLN A 35 -20.17 5.03 -17.64
C GLN A 35 -19.10 4.18 -18.34
N GLN A 36 -19.05 2.88 -18.07
CA GLN A 36 -18.16 1.96 -18.79
C GLN A 36 -18.48 1.90 -20.29
N LEU A 37 -19.76 1.80 -20.63
CA LEU A 37 -20.20 1.77 -22.03
C LEU A 37 -19.95 3.07 -22.77
N SER A 38 -20.05 4.22 -22.10
CA SER A 38 -19.74 5.53 -22.69
C SER A 38 -18.24 5.79 -22.84
N GLY A 39 -17.37 4.94 -22.24
CA GLY A 39 -15.92 5.15 -22.22
C GLY A 39 -15.47 6.28 -21.29
N GLU A 40 -16.35 6.83 -20.51
CA GLU A 40 -16.06 7.89 -19.51
C GLU A 40 -15.59 7.33 -18.17
N TRP A 41 -15.83 6.01 -17.95
CA TRP A 41 -15.45 5.35 -16.71
C TRP A 41 -14.00 4.86 -16.77
N THR A 42 -13.22 5.29 -15.80
CA THR A 42 -11.88 4.78 -15.57
C THR A 42 -11.86 4.13 -14.19
N GLU A 43 -11.63 2.84 -14.16
CA GLU A 43 -11.50 2.12 -12.91
C GLU A 43 -10.33 2.69 -12.09
N ASP A 44 -10.57 2.97 -10.80
CA ASP A 44 -9.53 3.46 -9.88
C ASP A 44 -8.63 2.29 -9.48
N VAL A 45 -7.73 1.93 -10.38
CA VAL A 45 -6.77 0.83 -10.20
C VAL A 45 -5.36 1.34 -9.98
N VAL A 46 -4.62 0.67 -9.14
CA VAL A 46 -3.18 0.89 -8.97
C VAL A 46 -2.42 -0.10 -9.85
N LYS A 47 -1.81 0.40 -10.92
CA LYS A 47 -0.97 -0.43 -11.80
C LYS A 47 0.30 -0.89 -11.09
N THR A 48 0.62 -2.17 -11.21
CA THR A 48 1.88 -2.71 -10.70
C THR A 48 3.06 -2.37 -11.61
N HIS A 49 2.78 -1.99 -12.85
CA HIS A 49 3.75 -1.80 -13.94
C HIS A 49 4.59 -3.06 -14.22
N ILE A 50 4.01 -4.22 -13.98
CA ILE A 50 4.49 -5.51 -14.40
C ILE A 50 3.43 -6.05 -15.38
N PRO A 51 3.63 -5.93 -16.72
CA PRO A 51 2.57 -6.15 -17.70
C PRO A 51 1.84 -7.49 -17.51
N HIS A 52 2.59 -8.58 -17.38
CA HIS A 52 1.98 -9.90 -17.18
C HIS A 52 1.22 -10.04 -15.85
N LEU A 53 1.54 -9.25 -14.84
CA LEU A 53 0.79 -9.24 -13.59
C LEU A 53 -0.47 -8.38 -13.76
N ASP A 54 -0.33 -7.19 -14.33
CA ASP A 54 -1.47 -6.31 -14.59
C ASP A 54 -2.50 -6.98 -15.51
N ASP A 55 -2.06 -7.74 -16.54
CA ASP A 55 -2.96 -8.52 -17.41
C ASP A 55 -3.71 -9.65 -16.68
N LYS A 56 -3.20 -10.11 -15.53
CA LYS A 56 -3.82 -11.16 -14.72
C LYS A 56 -4.72 -10.64 -13.61
N LEU A 57 -4.51 -9.40 -13.21
CA LEU A 57 -5.40 -8.68 -12.31
C LEU A 57 -6.58 -8.18 -13.16
N GLY A 58 -7.80 -8.53 -12.76
CA GLY A 58 -9.01 -8.43 -13.59
C GLY A 58 -9.21 -7.10 -14.32
N ASN A 59 -8.73 -6.00 -13.73
CA ASN A 59 -8.93 -4.65 -14.24
C ASN A 59 -7.64 -3.96 -14.69
N GLY A 60 -6.60 -4.72 -14.98
CA GLY A 60 -5.30 -4.19 -15.41
C GLY A 60 -4.46 -3.57 -14.28
N GLY A 61 -4.79 -3.87 -13.04
CA GLY A 61 -4.10 -3.40 -11.84
C GLY A 61 -4.77 -3.89 -10.57
N ILE A 62 -4.41 -3.34 -9.43
CA ILE A 62 -5.03 -3.63 -8.12
C ILE A 62 -6.19 -2.67 -7.94
N GLY A 63 -7.42 -3.17 -7.89
CA GLY A 63 -8.64 -2.39 -7.71
C GLY A 63 -8.78 -1.83 -6.28
N ALA A 64 -9.64 -0.81 -6.15
CA ALA A 64 -9.97 -0.25 -4.84
C ALA A 64 -10.66 -1.31 -3.96
N GLY A 65 -10.22 -1.47 -2.72
CA GLY A 65 -10.74 -2.48 -1.79
C GLY A 65 -10.21 -3.90 -2.01
N GLU A 66 -9.41 -4.15 -3.05
CA GLU A 66 -8.84 -5.48 -3.30
C GLU A 66 -7.65 -5.78 -2.39
N VAL A 67 -7.53 -7.04 -2.03
CA VAL A 67 -6.40 -7.59 -1.26
C VAL A 67 -5.60 -8.55 -2.11
N VAL A 68 -4.34 -8.21 -2.37
CA VAL A 68 -3.40 -9.06 -3.11
C VAL A 68 -2.39 -9.69 -2.14
N VAL A 69 -2.33 -11.02 -2.11
CA VAL A 69 -1.39 -11.76 -1.25
C VAL A 69 -0.21 -12.28 -2.07
N ILE A 70 1.00 -11.84 -1.71
CA ILE A 70 2.25 -12.33 -2.29
C ILE A 70 2.83 -13.42 -1.38
N SER A 71 2.79 -14.67 -1.82
CA SER A 71 3.32 -15.81 -1.09
C SER A 71 4.50 -16.45 -1.83
N ALA A 72 5.56 -16.72 -1.10
CA ALA A 72 6.73 -17.46 -1.60
C ALA A 72 7.59 -17.94 -0.41
N PRO A 73 8.49 -18.92 -0.58
CA PRO A 73 9.48 -19.30 0.42
C PRO A 73 10.35 -18.11 0.87
N THR A 74 11.06 -18.27 1.98
CA THR A 74 12.01 -17.26 2.46
C THR A 74 13.08 -16.98 1.40
N SER A 75 13.54 -15.73 1.34
CA SER A 75 14.58 -15.27 0.40
C SER A 75 14.21 -15.30 -1.11
N CYS A 76 12.99 -15.64 -1.49
CA CYS A 76 12.53 -15.63 -2.89
C CYS A 76 12.15 -14.23 -3.41
N GLY A 77 12.34 -13.18 -2.62
CA GLY A 77 12.16 -11.81 -3.11
C GLY A 77 10.76 -11.20 -2.94
N LYS A 78 9.88 -11.73 -2.08
CA LYS A 78 8.54 -11.17 -1.77
C LYS A 78 8.58 -9.67 -1.51
N SER A 79 9.32 -9.26 -0.48
CA SER A 79 9.47 -7.85 -0.11
C SER A 79 10.05 -7.00 -1.25
N GLN A 80 10.95 -7.58 -2.05
CA GLN A 80 11.51 -6.86 -3.20
C GLN A 80 10.46 -6.62 -4.29
N LEU A 81 9.60 -7.62 -4.57
CA LEU A 81 8.50 -7.48 -5.52
C LEU A 81 7.52 -6.40 -5.05
N ALA A 82 7.07 -6.48 -3.80
CA ALA A 82 6.16 -5.50 -3.22
C ALA A 82 6.72 -4.07 -3.26
N LEU A 83 8.00 -3.88 -2.88
CA LEU A 83 8.65 -2.58 -2.94
C LEU A 83 8.91 -2.10 -4.39
N ASN A 84 9.07 -3.01 -5.35
CA ASN A 84 9.15 -2.65 -6.78
C ASN A 84 7.81 -2.13 -7.28
N ILE A 85 6.69 -2.73 -6.87
CA ILE A 85 5.35 -2.24 -7.19
C ILE A 85 5.17 -0.84 -6.60
N VAL A 86 5.42 -0.65 -5.30
CA VAL A 86 5.37 0.66 -4.64
C VAL A 86 6.20 1.71 -5.39
N ALA A 87 7.46 1.37 -5.70
CA ALA A 87 8.34 2.29 -6.41
C ALA A 87 7.78 2.67 -7.78
N ARG A 88 7.31 1.69 -8.56
CA ARG A 88 6.79 1.94 -9.91
C ARG A 88 5.51 2.75 -9.91
N SER A 89 4.54 2.39 -9.07
CA SER A 89 3.27 3.12 -8.94
C SER A 89 3.48 4.56 -8.46
N ALA A 90 4.34 4.77 -7.46
CA ALA A 90 4.64 6.11 -6.98
C ALA A 90 5.43 6.95 -7.99
N PHE A 91 6.42 6.37 -8.71
CA PHE A 91 7.26 7.11 -9.65
C PHE A 91 6.60 7.39 -11.00
N LYS A 92 5.76 6.49 -11.48
CA LYS A 92 5.15 6.62 -12.81
C LYS A 92 3.80 7.33 -12.76
N ASP A 93 2.98 7.00 -11.77
CA ASP A 93 1.60 7.45 -11.70
C ASP A 93 1.37 8.45 -10.56
N GLY A 94 2.39 8.71 -9.72
CA GLY A 94 2.26 9.58 -8.57
C GLY A 94 1.34 9.03 -7.46
N VAL A 95 1.09 7.72 -7.47
CA VAL A 95 0.20 7.05 -6.52
C VAL A 95 0.75 7.14 -5.10
N GLY A 96 -0.07 7.59 -4.16
CA GLY A 96 0.24 7.55 -2.74
C GLY A 96 0.37 6.11 -2.23
N CYS A 97 1.53 5.75 -1.68
CA CYS A 97 1.81 4.40 -1.20
C CYS A 97 2.19 4.39 0.28
N GLY A 98 1.57 3.52 1.07
CA GLY A 98 1.91 3.25 2.47
C GLY A 98 2.63 1.91 2.61
N VAL A 99 3.74 1.87 3.35
CA VAL A 99 4.52 0.66 3.56
C VAL A 99 4.68 0.41 5.06
N PHE A 100 4.06 -0.66 5.54
CA PHE A 100 4.27 -1.19 6.88
C PHE A 100 5.36 -2.26 6.81
N SER A 101 6.59 -1.89 7.12
CA SER A 101 7.74 -2.78 7.10
C SER A 101 8.12 -3.18 8.52
N LEU A 102 7.60 -4.31 8.97
CA LEU A 102 7.77 -4.80 10.34
C LEU A 102 9.07 -5.62 10.51
N GLU A 103 9.59 -6.14 9.41
CA GLU A 103 10.85 -6.91 9.41
C GLU A 103 12.07 -6.02 9.15
N MET A 104 11.94 -5.03 8.26
CA MET A 104 13.08 -4.26 7.76
C MET A 104 13.15 -2.85 8.34
N PRO A 105 14.33 -2.37 8.77
CA PRO A 105 14.52 -0.97 9.14
C PRO A 105 14.27 -0.01 7.97
N ARG A 106 13.81 1.21 8.27
CA ARG A 106 13.52 2.27 7.30
C ARG A 106 14.59 2.47 6.23
N LYS A 107 15.86 2.53 6.65
CA LYS A 107 16.98 2.71 5.71
C LYS A 107 17.09 1.57 4.70
N GLN A 108 16.72 0.35 5.08
CA GLN A 108 16.76 -0.81 4.19
C GLN A 108 15.64 -0.77 3.16
N VAL A 109 14.43 -0.38 3.57
CA VAL A 109 13.29 -0.16 2.66
C VAL A 109 13.67 0.90 1.62
N LEU A 110 14.15 2.06 2.06
CA LEU A 110 14.57 3.16 1.17
C LEU A 110 15.67 2.73 0.20
N LYS A 111 16.66 1.95 0.67
CA LYS A 111 17.71 1.41 -0.22
C LYS A 111 17.14 0.51 -1.31
N ARG A 112 16.15 -0.34 -0.99
CA ARG A 112 15.51 -1.21 -1.99
C ARG A 112 14.69 -0.41 -3.00
N ILE A 113 13.93 0.59 -2.56
CA ILE A 113 13.20 1.50 -3.45
C ILE A 113 14.16 2.28 -4.36
N LEU A 114 15.25 2.82 -3.81
CA LEU A 114 16.28 3.51 -4.57
C LEU A 114 16.92 2.62 -5.63
N THR A 115 17.22 1.37 -5.28
CA THR A 115 17.80 0.40 -6.22
C THR A 115 16.85 0.09 -7.37
N ALA A 116 15.56 -0.07 -7.07
CA ALA A 116 14.53 -0.28 -8.08
C ALA A 116 14.46 0.88 -9.09
N LYS A 117 14.75 2.11 -8.65
CA LYS A 117 14.75 3.31 -9.49
C LYS A 117 16.06 3.54 -10.24
N SER A 118 17.18 3.48 -9.53
CA SER A 118 18.50 3.86 -10.06
C SER A 118 19.23 2.73 -10.79
N GLN A 119 18.71 1.48 -10.71
CA GLN A 119 19.40 0.27 -11.19
C GLN A 119 20.81 0.11 -10.59
N ALA A 120 21.10 0.79 -9.49
CA ALA A 120 22.40 0.73 -8.83
C ALA A 120 22.55 -0.56 -8.04
N ASN A 121 23.72 -1.18 -8.12
CA ASN A 121 24.03 -2.35 -7.32
C ASN A 121 24.50 -1.92 -5.91
N LEU A 122 23.65 -2.14 -4.89
CA LEU A 122 23.95 -1.79 -3.50
C LEU A 122 25.22 -2.47 -2.98
N ARG A 123 25.59 -3.62 -3.50
CA ARG A 123 26.83 -4.31 -3.13
C ARG A 123 28.05 -3.51 -3.55
N GLN A 124 28.08 -3.02 -4.79
CA GLN A 124 29.15 -2.18 -5.31
C GLN A 124 29.30 -0.86 -4.53
N ILE A 125 28.17 -0.30 -4.06
CA ILE A 125 28.20 0.89 -3.19
C ILE A 125 28.86 0.57 -1.84
N LYS A 126 28.52 -0.57 -1.24
CA LYS A 126 29.11 -0.99 0.03
C LYS A 126 30.60 -1.30 -0.05
N GLU A 127 31.02 -1.88 -1.17
CA GLU A 127 32.41 -2.27 -1.42
C GLU A 127 33.28 -1.10 -1.87
N GLY A 128 32.69 0.09 -2.06
CA GLY A 128 33.42 1.29 -2.56
C GLY A 128 33.87 1.18 -4.02
N VAL A 129 33.40 0.17 -4.76
CA VAL A 129 33.73 -0.10 -6.16
C VAL A 129 32.62 0.41 -7.07
N ILE A 130 32.26 1.67 -6.90
CA ILE A 130 31.24 2.31 -7.74
C ILE A 130 31.88 3.40 -8.63
N SER A 131 31.59 3.37 -9.93
CA SER A 131 32.04 4.43 -10.83
C SER A 131 31.32 5.75 -10.53
N GLU A 132 31.96 6.89 -10.85
CA GLU A 132 31.37 8.22 -10.64
C GLU A 132 30.03 8.37 -11.37
N ASP A 133 29.92 7.86 -12.60
CA ASP A 133 28.65 7.86 -13.36
C ASP A 133 27.51 7.13 -12.63
N ARG A 134 27.81 6.00 -12.00
CA ARG A 134 26.82 5.27 -11.19
C ARG A 134 26.50 5.98 -9.88
N MET A 135 27.49 6.62 -9.26
CA MET A 135 27.25 7.42 -8.06
C MET A 135 26.36 8.62 -8.39
N GLU A 136 26.54 9.25 -9.55
CA GLU A 136 25.65 10.32 -9.99
C GLU A 136 24.20 9.84 -10.20
N LYS A 137 24.01 8.63 -10.77
CA LYS A 137 22.67 8.02 -10.86
C LYS A 137 22.04 7.77 -9.48
N VAL A 138 22.85 7.40 -8.50
CA VAL A 138 22.37 7.23 -7.10
C VAL A 138 21.97 8.59 -6.51
N ARG A 139 22.77 9.63 -6.71
CA ARG A 139 22.44 11.01 -6.24
C ARG A 139 21.12 11.48 -6.85
N LYS A 140 20.97 11.37 -8.18
CA LYS A 140 19.72 11.70 -8.89
C LYS A 140 18.53 10.86 -8.40
N GLY A 141 18.76 9.57 -8.15
CA GLY A 141 17.76 8.69 -7.54
C GLY A 141 17.33 9.15 -6.15
N CYS A 142 18.29 9.57 -5.30
CA CYS A 142 17.98 10.12 -3.98
C CYS A 142 17.18 11.42 -4.07
N GLU A 143 17.55 12.33 -4.98
CA GLU A 143 16.77 13.56 -5.18
C GLU A 143 15.35 13.26 -5.67
N SER A 144 15.20 12.32 -6.61
CA SER A 144 13.88 11.93 -7.10
C SER A 144 12.99 11.22 -6.06
N LEU A 145 13.57 10.70 -4.97
CA LEU A 145 12.80 10.15 -3.86
C LEU A 145 12.23 11.23 -2.93
N LYS A 146 12.85 12.41 -2.92
CA LYS A 146 12.33 13.54 -2.15
C LYS A 146 10.99 13.99 -2.74
N GLY A 147 9.98 14.11 -1.90
CA GLY A 147 8.64 14.51 -2.33
C GLY A 147 7.79 13.40 -2.95
N MET A 148 8.29 12.17 -3.05
CA MET A 148 7.45 11.04 -3.46
C MET A 148 6.41 10.72 -2.39
N PRO A 149 5.17 10.42 -2.79
CA PRO A 149 4.09 10.11 -1.86
C PRO A 149 4.22 8.67 -1.30
N ILE A 150 5.38 8.37 -0.69
CA ILE A 150 5.67 7.07 -0.07
C ILE A 150 5.83 7.25 1.43
N TYR A 151 4.93 6.65 2.18
CA TYR A 151 4.86 6.73 3.64
C TYR A 151 5.28 5.39 4.26
N THR A 152 6.10 5.41 5.30
CA THR A 152 6.64 4.17 5.89
C THR A 152 6.43 4.12 7.39
N VAL A 153 5.96 2.97 7.89
CA VAL A 153 5.86 2.64 9.32
C VAL A 153 6.70 1.40 9.61
N HIS A 154 7.48 1.42 10.68
CA HIS A 154 8.44 0.36 11.00
C HIS A 154 8.22 -0.33 12.35
N SER A 155 7.33 0.20 13.16
CA SER A 155 7.01 -0.37 14.46
C SER A 155 5.52 -0.20 14.72
N ILE A 156 4.87 -1.29 15.08
CA ILE A 156 3.44 -1.35 15.41
C ILE A 156 3.28 -2.23 16.64
N LYS A 157 2.51 -1.77 17.60
CA LYS A 157 2.28 -2.49 18.85
C LYS A 157 1.17 -3.53 18.74
N ASN A 158 0.17 -3.26 17.91
CA ASN A 158 -0.99 -4.13 17.71
C ASN A 158 -1.72 -3.78 16.40
N ILE A 159 -2.72 -4.57 16.06
CA ILE A 159 -3.52 -4.39 14.85
C ILE A 159 -4.31 -3.07 14.83
N GLY A 160 -4.80 -2.60 15.97
CA GLY A 160 -5.52 -1.33 16.07
C GLY A 160 -4.64 -0.14 15.68
N GLU A 161 -3.37 -0.15 16.07
CA GLU A 161 -2.40 0.86 15.67
C GLU A 161 -2.11 0.81 14.16
N LEU A 162 -2.00 -0.39 13.57
CA LEU A 162 -1.90 -0.56 12.12
C LEU A 162 -3.09 0.09 11.41
N CYS A 163 -4.30 -0.27 11.81
CA CYS A 163 -5.52 0.26 11.21
C CYS A 163 -5.62 1.79 11.36
N SER A 164 -5.23 2.33 12.51
CA SER A 164 -5.20 3.78 12.75
C SER A 164 -4.23 4.49 11.82
N HIS A 165 -3.00 3.97 11.66
CA HIS A 165 -2.03 4.51 10.71
C HIS A 165 -2.50 4.38 9.26
N ALA A 166 -3.08 3.23 8.87
CA ALA A 166 -3.61 3.00 7.53
C ALA A 166 -4.71 4.02 7.19
N ARG A 167 -5.71 4.19 8.08
CA ARG A 167 -6.77 5.19 7.90
C ARG A 167 -6.21 6.62 7.80
N THR A 168 -5.22 6.95 8.62
CA THR A 168 -4.55 8.27 8.54
C THR A 168 -3.85 8.46 7.21
N MET A 169 -3.16 7.43 6.70
CA MET A 169 -2.49 7.48 5.40
C MET A 169 -3.50 7.69 4.26
N VAL A 170 -4.62 6.96 4.28
CA VAL A 170 -5.66 7.11 3.26
C VAL A 170 -6.33 8.49 3.35
N ARG A 171 -6.84 8.87 4.52
CA ARG A 171 -7.63 10.10 4.67
C ARG A 171 -6.81 11.38 4.55
N ARG A 172 -5.60 11.41 5.13
CA ARG A 172 -4.78 12.63 5.20
C ARG A 172 -3.81 12.79 4.04
N TYR A 173 -3.30 11.68 3.52
CA TYR A 173 -2.23 11.69 2.51
C TYR A 173 -2.66 11.09 1.16
N GLY A 174 -3.93 10.68 1.01
CA GLY A 174 -4.46 10.15 -0.24
C GLY A 174 -3.77 8.86 -0.69
N VAL A 175 -3.34 8.02 0.26
CA VAL A 175 -2.71 6.74 -0.06
C VAL A 175 -3.75 5.80 -0.66
N LYS A 176 -3.43 5.23 -1.85
CA LYS A 176 -4.27 4.27 -2.57
C LYS A 176 -3.72 2.83 -2.48
N LEU A 177 -2.42 2.67 -2.26
CA LEU A 177 -1.78 1.35 -2.12
C LEU A 177 -1.16 1.19 -0.73
N LEU A 178 -1.60 0.17 -0.01
CA LEU A 178 -1.00 -0.23 1.28
C LEU A 178 -0.26 -1.55 1.12
N VAL A 179 0.98 -1.59 1.59
CA VAL A 179 1.81 -2.80 1.63
C VAL A 179 2.16 -3.13 3.08
N ILE A 180 1.91 -4.37 3.50
CA ILE A 180 2.22 -4.87 4.83
C ILE A 180 3.21 -6.03 4.72
N ASP A 181 4.44 -5.83 5.19
CA ASP A 181 5.52 -6.81 5.11
C ASP A 181 6.09 -7.10 6.51
N TYR A 182 5.61 -8.14 7.17
CA TYR A 182 4.51 -9.06 6.90
C TYR A 182 3.63 -9.21 8.16
N LEU A 183 2.37 -9.57 7.97
CA LEU A 183 1.32 -9.57 9.00
C LEU A 183 1.64 -10.40 10.25
N GLN A 184 2.37 -11.53 10.11
CA GLN A 184 2.67 -12.43 11.22
C GLN A 184 3.59 -11.83 12.29
N LEU A 185 4.23 -10.67 12.00
CA LEU A 185 5.06 -9.94 12.97
C LEU A 185 4.25 -8.96 13.84
N ILE A 186 2.97 -8.77 13.58
CA ILE A 186 2.13 -7.91 14.40
C ILE A 186 1.90 -8.58 15.75
N PRO A 187 2.23 -7.92 16.88
CA PRO A 187 1.93 -8.46 18.20
C PRO A 187 0.42 -8.56 18.39
N PHE A 188 -0.05 -9.74 18.77
CA PHE A 188 -1.43 -9.93 19.19
C PHE A 188 -1.51 -9.81 20.72
N SER A 189 -2.41 -8.98 21.23
CA SER A 189 -2.74 -9.02 22.64
C SER A 189 -3.46 -10.34 22.93
N THR A 190 -2.92 -11.09 23.86
CA THR A 190 -3.37 -12.42 24.27
C THR A 190 -4.71 -12.38 25.03
N SER A 191 -5.79 -12.01 24.37
CA SER A 191 -7.14 -12.28 24.86
C SER A 191 -7.87 -13.15 23.84
N ASN A 192 -7.80 -14.45 24.01
CA ASN A 192 -8.67 -15.51 23.47
C ASN A 192 -8.90 -15.62 21.94
N GLN A 193 -8.13 -14.98 21.07
CA GLN A 193 -8.24 -15.23 19.64
C GLN A 193 -6.97 -15.88 19.08
N SER A 194 -7.12 -16.91 18.24
CA SER A 194 -5.98 -17.52 17.56
C SER A 194 -5.36 -16.55 16.57
N LYS A 195 -4.05 -16.68 16.28
CA LYS A 195 -3.37 -15.88 15.25
C LYS A 195 -4.08 -15.92 13.89
N ASN A 196 -4.71 -17.05 13.59
CA ASN A 196 -5.40 -17.28 12.31
C ASN A 196 -6.70 -16.47 12.22
N ASP A 197 -7.45 -16.35 13.34
CA ASP A 197 -8.69 -15.57 13.38
C ASP A 197 -8.40 -14.06 13.23
N ALA A 198 -7.31 -13.59 13.79
CA ALA A 198 -6.91 -12.19 13.68
C ALA A 198 -6.44 -11.84 12.25
N ILE A 199 -5.79 -12.75 11.54
CA ILE A 199 -5.39 -12.56 10.14
C ILE A 199 -6.62 -12.57 9.23
N ALA A 200 -7.60 -13.44 9.48
CA ALA A 200 -8.86 -13.48 8.76
C ALA A 200 -9.65 -12.16 8.88
N ASN A 201 -9.65 -11.55 10.06
CA ASN A 201 -10.33 -10.26 10.31
C ASN A 201 -9.66 -9.04 9.67
N ILE A 202 -8.46 -9.17 9.11
CA ILE A 202 -7.77 -8.11 8.34
C ILE A 202 -8.16 -8.16 6.86
N SER A 203 -8.64 -9.33 6.40
CA SER A 203 -8.99 -9.58 5.00
C SER A 203 -10.46 -9.23 4.67
N HIS A 204 -11.21 -8.76 5.66
CA HIS A 204 -12.56 -8.21 5.55
C HIS A 204 -12.54 -6.74 5.95
#